data_2747ec423b9def922738fe843fc73c56
#
_entry.id   2747ec423b9def922738fe843fc73c56
#
_cell.length_a   1.000
_cell.length_b   1.000
_cell.length_c   1.000
_cell.angle_alpha   90.00
_cell.angle_beta   90.00
_cell.angle_gamma   90.00
#
_symmetry.space_group_name_H-M   'P 1'
#
loop_
_entity.id
_entity.type
_entity.pdbx_description
1 polymer ?
#
loop_
_entity_poly.entity_id
_entity_poly.type
_entity_poly.pdbx_seq_one_letter_code
_entity_poly.pdbx_strand_id
1 'polypeptide(L)'
;EIRIGDWSSDVCSSDLIHGCNLRCKYCFADEGEYNGHKGVMSVETAKKAIDYVVKRSGPRRNIEIDLFGGEPTMIMDKVKEIIAYARENEKAWNKNIRFTMTTNATLLTEEMMDFMDKEMGNIILSLDGRKEVNDNVRIKVDGSGSYDDILPNIKRMIEKRDKSKHYYVRGTFTGANTDFYEDVKAMVNEGFREISIEPVVLEKGHFLELKEEHLPEIFENYDKLYNEMARRKKEGDEFNFYHFNIDLNGGPCVYKRISGCGAGFEYVAITPQGEVYPCHQFVGKEEFKLGSIYDDTYDAELGKKFKKAHIYNKPKCRECWARFYCSGGCQSNNFAFNGDMNIPYEIGCKMQKKRSEERRVGKECRSR
;
A
#
# COMPACT_ATOMS: atom_id res chain seq x y z
N GLU A 1 -11.37 -7.42 -13.09
CA GLU A 1 -12.19 -6.50 -12.29
C GLU A 1 -11.81 -6.67 -10.83
N ILE A 2 -11.03 -5.75 -10.27
CA ILE A 2 -11.00 -5.62 -8.81
C ILE A 2 -12.40 -5.16 -8.44
N ARG A 3 -13.25 -6.10 -8.07
CA ARG A 3 -14.52 -5.76 -7.46
C ARG A 3 -14.19 -5.14 -6.11
N ILE A 4 -14.18 -3.82 -6.07
CA ILE A 4 -14.20 -3.04 -4.83
C ILE A 4 -15.43 -3.45 -3.97
N GLY A 5 -16.12 -4.52 -4.28
CA GLY A 5 -17.35 -5.01 -3.62
C GLY A 5 -17.17 -5.96 -2.45
N ASP A 6 -15.96 -6.53 -2.25
CA ASP A 6 -15.73 -7.52 -1.19
C ASP A 6 -14.87 -7.00 0.00
N TRP A 7 -14.68 -5.70 0.10
CA TRP A 7 -13.91 -5.08 1.19
C TRP A 7 -14.72 -4.95 2.49
N SER A 8 -15.35 -6.02 2.91
CA SER A 8 -15.87 -6.17 4.27
C SER A 8 -14.91 -6.95 5.17
N SER A 9 -13.63 -6.98 4.83
CA SER A 9 -12.60 -7.67 5.60
C SER A 9 -11.91 -6.72 6.58
N ASP A 10 -11.66 -7.21 7.78
CA ASP A 10 -10.67 -6.60 8.66
C ASP A 10 -9.29 -6.86 8.04
N VAL A 11 -8.50 -5.81 7.93
CA VAL A 11 -7.14 -5.90 7.40
C VAL A 11 -6.16 -5.79 8.55
N CYS A 12 -5.22 -6.70 8.61
CA CYS A 12 -4.08 -6.63 9.51
C CYS A 12 -2.80 -6.58 8.69
N SER A 13 -1.96 -5.60 8.92
CA SER A 13 -0.57 -5.66 8.47
C SER A 13 0.26 -6.30 9.58
N SER A 14 0.98 -7.37 9.24
CA SER A 14 1.97 -7.94 10.14
C SER A 14 3.34 -7.47 9.67
N ASP A 15 3.95 -6.57 10.47
CA ASP A 15 5.33 -6.16 10.23
C ASP A 15 6.25 -7.29 10.72
N LEU A 16 6.44 -8.27 9.82
CA LEU A 16 7.13 -9.53 10.13
C LEU A 16 8.60 -9.36 10.47
N ILE A 17 9.21 -8.33 9.91
CA ILE A 17 10.63 -8.06 10.09
C ILE A 17 10.89 -6.56 10.04
N HIS A 18 11.54 -6.06 11.06
CA HIS A 18 12.16 -4.74 11.11
C HIS A 18 13.62 -4.88 10.67
N GLY A 19 13.83 -4.99 9.38
CA GLY A 19 15.11 -5.15 8.70
C GLY A 19 14.89 -5.33 7.21
N CYS A 20 15.75 -4.73 6.39
CA CYS A 20 15.67 -4.77 4.93
C CYS A 20 17.07 -4.93 4.33
N ASN A 21 17.14 -5.55 3.19
CA ASN A 21 18.37 -5.67 2.40
C ASN A 21 18.57 -4.51 1.40
N LEU A 22 17.64 -3.56 1.36
CA LEU A 22 17.78 -2.29 0.65
C LEU A 22 17.83 -1.11 1.62
N ARG A 23 18.28 0.06 1.12
CA ARG A 23 18.35 1.35 1.83
C ARG A 23 17.68 2.43 0.99
N CYS A 24 16.35 2.28 0.81
CA CYS A 24 15.58 3.22 0.01
C CYS A 24 15.56 4.60 0.66
N LYS A 25 15.99 5.64 -0.06
CA LYS A 25 16.15 7.01 0.46
C LYS A 25 14.83 7.67 0.91
N TYR A 26 13.69 7.14 0.48
CA TYR A 26 12.37 7.63 0.87
C TYR A 26 11.64 6.67 1.83
N CYS A 27 12.33 5.70 2.42
CA CYS A 27 11.69 4.68 3.24
C CYS A 27 11.04 5.29 4.48
N PHE A 28 9.71 5.17 4.60
CA PHE A 28 8.98 5.63 5.78
C PHE A 28 9.31 4.82 7.04
N ALA A 29 9.87 3.63 6.86
CA ALA A 29 10.26 2.71 7.93
C ALA A 29 11.75 2.85 8.33
N ASP A 30 12.38 4.00 8.06
CA ASP A 30 13.78 4.27 8.39
C ASP A 30 14.68 3.10 7.94
N GLU A 31 14.85 2.94 6.63
CA GLU A 31 15.60 1.84 6.00
C GLU A 31 15.11 0.43 6.38
N GLY A 32 13.87 0.32 6.86
CA GLY A 32 13.26 -0.91 7.33
C GLY A 32 13.49 -1.19 8.82
N GLU A 33 14.12 -0.27 9.56
CA GLU A 33 14.44 -0.44 10.99
C GLU A 33 13.40 0.17 11.93
N TYR A 34 12.41 0.88 11.41
CA TYR A 34 11.29 1.47 12.18
C TYR A 34 11.77 2.27 13.40
N ASN A 35 12.62 3.27 13.16
CA ASN A 35 13.21 4.13 14.20
C ASN A 35 14.01 3.33 15.27
N GLY A 36 14.76 2.32 14.85
CA GLY A 36 15.60 1.51 15.71
C GLY A 36 14.90 0.35 16.41
N HIS A 37 13.63 0.11 16.15
CA HIS A 37 12.87 -1.05 16.65
C HIS A 37 13.18 -2.33 15.87
N LYS A 38 14.47 -2.69 15.74
CA LYS A 38 14.91 -3.91 15.03
C LYS A 38 14.27 -5.17 15.60
N GLY A 39 13.98 -6.12 14.74
CA GLY A 39 13.49 -7.43 15.18
C GLY A 39 12.90 -8.27 14.07
N VAL A 40 12.78 -9.54 14.35
CA VAL A 40 12.11 -10.52 13.49
C VAL A 40 11.00 -11.15 14.32
N MET A 41 9.77 -11.09 13.80
CA MET A 41 8.63 -11.70 14.47
C MET A 41 8.88 -13.21 14.65
N SER A 42 8.66 -13.72 15.85
CA SER A 42 8.67 -15.16 16.07
C SER A 42 7.39 -15.79 15.48
N VAL A 43 7.47 -17.07 15.13
CA VAL A 43 6.28 -17.79 14.63
C VAL A 43 5.18 -17.80 15.71
N GLU A 44 5.54 -17.88 16.99
CA GLU A 44 4.61 -17.82 18.11
C GLU A 44 3.93 -16.46 18.23
N THR A 45 4.69 -15.38 18.05
CA THR A 45 4.13 -14.02 18.00
C THR A 45 3.16 -13.86 16.83
N ALA A 46 3.54 -14.36 15.65
CA ALA A 46 2.70 -14.29 14.46
C ALA A 46 1.39 -15.10 14.62
N LYS A 47 1.45 -16.30 15.21
CA LYS A 47 0.26 -17.10 15.54
C LYS A 47 -0.66 -16.33 16.48
N LYS A 48 -0.13 -15.74 17.55
CA LYS A 48 -0.91 -14.89 18.46
C LYS A 48 -1.49 -13.66 17.78
N ALA A 49 -0.76 -13.06 16.82
CA ALA A 49 -1.26 -11.94 16.03
C ALA A 49 -2.46 -12.35 15.17
N ILE A 50 -2.41 -13.52 14.52
CA ILE A 50 -3.53 -14.07 13.78
C ILE A 50 -4.73 -14.33 14.69
N ASP A 51 -4.52 -14.98 15.85
CA ASP A 51 -5.59 -15.25 16.83
C ASP A 51 -6.24 -13.95 17.33
N TYR A 52 -5.42 -12.93 17.59
CA TYR A 52 -5.88 -11.60 18.03
C TYR A 52 -6.80 -10.96 16.96
N VAL A 53 -6.40 -11.01 15.69
CA VAL A 53 -7.19 -10.47 14.57
C VAL A 53 -8.46 -11.27 14.35
N VAL A 54 -8.38 -12.60 14.36
CA VAL A 54 -9.52 -13.51 14.24
C VAL A 54 -10.55 -13.22 15.33
N LYS A 55 -10.12 -13.10 16.58
CA LYS A 55 -11.00 -12.78 17.73
C LYS A 55 -11.69 -11.42 17.53
N ARG A 56 -10.94 -10.38 17.13
CA ARG A 56 -11.46 -9.02 16.97
C ARG A 56 -12.30 -8.81 15.72
N SER A 57 -12.13 -9.64 14.70
CA SER A 57 -12.96 -9.58 13.49
C SER A 57 -14.42 -9.97 13.75
N GLY A 58 -14.74 -10.57 14.91
CA GLY A 58 -16.09 -10.94 15.29
C GLY A 58 -16.78 -11.83 14.23
N PRO A 59 -17.98 -11.48 13.77
CA PRO A 59 -18.72 -12.29 12.78
C PRO A 59 -18.22 -12.15 11.35
N ARG A 60 -17.28 -11.25 11.06
CA ARG A 60 -16.75 -11.05 9.70
C ARG A 60 -16.00 -12.30 9.24
N ARG A 61 -16.40 -12.81 8.09
CA ARG A 61 -15.83 -14.05 7.56
C ARG A 61 -14.51 -13.84 6.84
N ASN A 62 -14.38 -12.74 6.09
CA ASN A 62 -13.19 -12.44 5.31
C ASN A 62 -12.22 -11.58 6.13
N ILE A 63 -10.98 -12.04 6.22
CA ILE A 63 -9.86 -11.33 6.85
C ILE A 63 -8.75 -11.22 5.81
N GLU A 64 -8.12 -10.06 5.74
CA GLU A 64 -6.93 -9.86 4.92
C GLU A 64 -5.72 -9.63 5.82
N ILE A 65 -4.63 -10.37 5.58
CA ILE A 65 -3.37 -10.24 6.30
C ILE A 65 -2.30 -9.83 5.29
N ASP A 66 -1.78 -8.63 5.46
CA ASP A 66 -0.69 -8.12 4.66
C ASP A 66 0.66 -8.44 5.32
N LEU A 67 1.45 -9.27 4.66
CA LEU A 67 2.78 -9.65 5.10
C LEU A 67 3.76 -8.57 4.67
N PHE A 68 4.13 -7.75 5.63
CA PHE A 68 4.89 -6.53 5.43
C PHE A 68 6.13 -6.46 6.35
N GLY A 69 6.78 -5.30 6.40
CA GLY A 69 7.94 -5.01 7.24
C GLY A 69 9.04 -4.32 6.44
N GLY A 70 10.30 -4.63 6.72
CA GLY A 70 11.41 -4.22 5.87
C GLY A 70 11.40 -5.00 4.56
N GLU A 71 11.83 -6.28 4.60
CA GLU A 71 11.70 -7.19 3.44
C GLU A 71 11.28 -8.59 3.91
N PRO A 72 10.00 -8.97 3.72
CA PRO A 72 9.47 -10.24 4.21
C PRO A 72 10.13 -11.49 3.62
N THR A 73 10.65 -11.42 2.39
CA THR A 73 11.31 -12.57 1.75
C THR A 73 12.61 -12.99 2.43
N MET A 74 13.21 -12.14 3.28
CA MET A 74 14.36 -12.50 4.12
C MET A 74 14.05 -13.60 5.13
N ILE A 75 12.77 -13.81 5.46
CA ILE A 75 12.33 -14.78 6.49
C ILE A 75 11.26 -15.73 5.93
N MET A 76 11.39 -16.11 4.65
CA MET A 76 10.36 -16.87 3.93
C MET A 76 9.97 -18.20 4.61
N ASP A 77 10.90 -18.87 5.31
CA ASP A 77 10.60 -20.09 6.04
C ASP A 77 9.58 -19.83 7.17
N LYS A 78 9.74 -18.73 7.91
CA LYS A 78 8.74 -18.34 8.92
C LYS A 78 7.41 -17.96 8.29
N VAL A 79 7.44 -17.27 7.14
CA VAL A 79 6.22 -16.94 6.38
C VAL A 79 5.44 -18.21 6.02
N LYS A 80 6.13 -19.26 5.57
CA LYS A 80 5.51 -20.56 5.26
C LYS A 80 4.82 -21.18 6.48
N GLU A 81 5.47 -21.16 7.65
CA GLU A 81 4.91 -21.68 8.90
C GLU A 81 3.69 -20.86 9.37
N ILE A 82 3.75 -19.55 9.26
CA ILE A 82 2.65 -18.64 9.64
C ILE A 82 1.41 -18.90 8.78
N ILE A 83 1.59 -19.04 7.46
CA ILE A 83 0.49 -19.31 6.55
C ILE A 83 -0.08 -20.72 6.79
N ALA A 84 0.77 -21.71 7.00
CA ALA A 84 0.32 -23.07 7.31
C ALA A 84 -0.59 -23.08 8.55
N TYR A 85 -0.19 -22.38 9.63
CA TYR A 85 -1.02 -22.24 10.83
C TYR A 85 -2.40 -21.63 10.54
N ALA A 86 -2.45 -20.59 9.74
CA ALA A 86 -3.73 -19.98 9.36
C ALA A 86 -4.61 -20.96 8.57
N ARG A 87 -4.05 -21.65 7.57
CA ARG A 87 -4.77 -22.61 6.73
C ARG A 87 -5.34 -23.78 7.54
N GLU A 88 -4.59 -24.30 8.51
CA GLU A 88 -5.04 -25.38 9.40
C GLU A 88 -6.24 -24.96 10.24
N ASN A 89 -6.36 -23.71 10.61
CA ASN A 89 -7.35 -23.20 11.56
C ASN A 89 -8.53 -22.46 10.94
N GLU A 90 -8.43 -22.00 9.69
CA GLU A 90 -9.47 -21.21 8.98
C GLU A 90 -10.87 -21.81 9.11
N LYS A 91 -10.97 -23.13 8.94
CA LYS A 91 -12.26 -23.85 8.99
C LYS A 91 -12.86 -23.82 10.39
N ALA A 92 -12.04 -24.04 11.42
CA ALA A 92 -12.49 -24.01 12.82
C ALA A 92 -12.94 -22.62 13.25
N TRP A 93 -12.26 -21.58 12.76
CA TRP A 93 -12.63 -20.19 13.02
C TRP A 93 -13.80 -19.69 12.17
N ASN A 94 -14.24 -20.46 11.16
CA ASN A 94 -15.18 -20.02 10.14
C ASN A 94 -14.74 -18.73 9.45
N LYS A 95 -13.44 -18.64 9.12
CA LYS A 95 -12.81 -17.51 8.45
C LYS A 95 -12.34 -17.91 7.06
N ASN A 96 -12.15 -16.90 6.22
CA ASN A 96 -11.48 -16.95 4.93
C ASN A 96 -10.34 -15.92 4.99
N ILE A 97 -9.10 -16.40 5.15
CA ILE A 97 -7.95 -15.56 5.33
C ILE A 97 -7.24 -15.39 3.98
N ARG A 98 -7.19 -14.15 3.52
CA ARG A 98 -6.47 -13.77 2.31
C ARG A 98 -5.14 -13.15 2.70
N PHE A 99 -4.05 -13.72 2.19
CA PHE A 99 -2.72 -13.16 2.38
C PHE A 99 -2.35 -12.26 1.20
N THR A 100 -1.72 -11.14 1.50
CA THR A 100 -1.03 -10.29 0.55
C THR A 100 0.43 -10.11 0.98
N MET A 101 1.33 -9.81 0.06
CA MET A 101 2.73 -9.56 0.37
C MET A 101 3.27 -8.42 -0.48
N THR A 102 4.00 -7.52 0.18
CA THR A 102 4.81 -6.50 -0.49
C THR A 102 6.28 -6.88 -0.40
N THR A 103 6.98 -6.92 -1.53
CA THR A 103 8.40 -7.26 -1.58
C THR A 103 9.17 -6.34 -2.52
N ASN A 104 10.45 -6.12 -2.19
CA ASN A 104 11.39 -5.44 -3.09
C ASN A 104 11.91 -6.35 -4.22
N ALA A 105 11.48 -7.60 -4.25
CA ALA A 105 11.76 -8.61 -5.27
C ALA A 105 13.24 -8.99 -5.50
N THR A 106 14.19 -8.49 -4.70
CA THR A 106 15.63 -8.79 -4.91
C THR A 106 16.00 -10.23 -4.61
N LEU A 107 15.27 -10.89 -3.67
CA LEU A 107 15.60 -12.22 -3.15
C LEU A 107 14.72 -13.34 -3.69
N LEU A 108 13.83 -13.07 -4.66
CA LEU A 108 12.87 -14.05 -5.17
C LEU A 108 13.56 -15.21 -5.87
N THR A 109 13.42 -16.41 -5.29
CA THR A 109 13.80 -17.69 -5.92
C THR A 109 12.59 -18.33 -6.58
N GLU A 110 12.81 -19.34 -7.44
CA GLU A 110 11.72 -20.08 -8.08
C GLU A 110 10.78 -20.72 -7.04
N GLU A 111 11.32 -21.30 -5.98
CA GLU A 111 10.55 -21.90 -4.90
C GLU A 111 9.67 -20.86 -4.17
N MET A 112 10.23 -19.67 -3.89
CA MET A 112 9.46 -18.57 -3.29
C MET A 112 8.34 -18.10 -4.20
N MET A 113 8.60 -17.97 -5.51
CA MET A 113 7.61 -17.57 -6.49
C MET A 113 6.46 -18.57 -6.59
N ASP A 114 6.76 -19.88 -6.62
CA ASP A 114 5.73 -20.93 -6.63
C ASP A 114 4.87 -20.92 -5.37
N PHE A 115 5.49 -20.73 -4.20
CA PHE A 115 4.77 -20.60 -2.94
C PHE A 115 3.90 -19.33 -2.91
N MET A 116 4.45 -18.18 -3.32
CA MET A 116 3.72 -16.93 -3.35
C MET A 116 2.57 -16.98 -4.35
N ASP A 117 2.75 -17.60 -5.50
CA ASP A 117 1.66 -17.79 -6.45
C ASP A 117 0.54 -18.63 -5.85
N LYS A 118 0.88 -19.71 -5.16
CA LYS A 118 -0.11 -20.58 -4.52
C LYS A 118 -0.89 -19.88 -3.41
N GLU A 119 -0.23 -19.23 -2.48
CA GLU A 119 -0.82 -18.78 -1.21
C GLU A 119 -1.28 -17.32 -1.19
N MET A 120 -0.65 -16.42 -1.99
CA MET A 120 -0.98 -15.00 -1.95
C MET A 120 -2.15 -14.66 -2.87
N GLY A 121 -3.16 -14.00 -2.33
CA GLY A 121 -4.27 -13.42 -3.10
C GLY A 121 -3.83 -12.22 -3.94
N ASN A 122 -2.86 -11.45 -3.44
CA ASN A 122 -2.25 -10.33 -4.14
C ASN A 122 -0.76 -10.24 -3.82
N ILE A 123 0.05 -9.78 -4.78
CA ILE A 123 1.49 -9.57 -4.61
C ILE A 123 1.82 -8.17 -5.10
N ILE A 124 2.54 -7.41 -4.29
CA ILE A 124 3.03 -6.08 -4.62
C ILE A 124 4.54 -6.15 -4.82
N LEU A 125 4.96 -5.88 -6.03
CA LEU A 125 6.34 -5.96 -6.50
C LEU A 125 6.90 -4.56 -6.67
N SER A 126 7.89 -4.19 -5.87
CA SER A 126 8.36 -2.81 -5.79
C SER A 126 9.38 -2.49 -6.89
N LEU A 127 9.06 -1.48 -7.74
CA LEU A 127 9.93 -0.94 -8.79
C LEU A 127 9.51 0.50 -9.08
N ASP A 128 10.47 1.44 -9.15
CA ASP A 128 10.15 2.86 -9.30
C ASP A 128 10.16 3.37 -10.76
N GLY A 129 10.21 2.47 -11.74
CA GLY A 129 10.15 2.82 -13.16
C GLY A 129 11.47 2.65 -13.88
N ARG A 130 11.99 3.70 -14.50
CA ARG A 130 13.26 3.69 -15.23
C ARG A 130 14.43 3.30 -14.33
N LYS A 131 15.46 2.68 -14.91
CA LYS A 131 16.64 2.20 -14.16
C LYS A 131 17.30 3.32 -13.35
N GLU A 132 17.55 4.46 -13.98
CA GLU A 132 18.19 5.60 -13.34
C GLU A 132 17.37 6.18 -12.19
N VAL A 133 16.03 6.17 -12.29
CA VAL A 133 15.12 6.60 -11.22
C VAL A 133 15.16 5.60 -10.08
N ASN A 134 14.98 4.32 -10.37
CA ASN A 134 15.01 3.27 -9.37
C ASN A 134 16.34 3.25 -8.61
N ASP A 135 17.46 3.23 -9.34
CA ASP A 135 18.81 3.08 -8.76
C ASP A 135 19.28 4.34 -8.01
N ASN A 136 18.65 5.50 -8.28
CA ASN A 136 18.91 6.69 -7.49
C ASN A 136 18.32 6.62 -6.07
N VAL A 137 17.20 5.92 -5.88
CA VAL A 137 16.48 5.94 -4.59
C VAL A 137 16.40 4.57 -3.92
N ARG A 138 16.32 3.47 -4.68
CA ARG A 138 16.26 2.08 -4.15
C ARG A 138 17.63 1.44 -4.19
N ILE A 139 18.52 1.92 -3.34
CA ILE A 139 19.91 1.47 -3.27
C ILE A 139 20.05 0.22 -2.38
N LYS A 140 21.03 -0.61 -2.70
CA LYS A 140 21.47 -1.72 -1.85
C LYS A 140 22.31 -1.20 -0.68
N VAL A 141 22.60 -2.07 0.29
CA VAL A 141 23.41 -1.73 1.47
C VAL A 141 24.82 -1.26 1.09
N ASP A 142 25.37 -1.74 -0.02
CA ASP A 142 26.67 -1.33 -0.55
C ASP A 142 26.62 -0.03 -1.38
N GLY A 143 25.44 0.60 -1.49
CA GLY A 143 25.20 1.83 -2.25
C GLY A 143 24.98 1.62 -3.74
N SER A 144 25.06 0.41 -4.26
CA SER A 144 24.76 0.12 -5.67
C SER A 144 23.25 0.12 -5.95
N GLY A 145 22.87 0.29 -7.22
CA GLY A 145 21.47 0.21 -7.65
C GLY A 145 20.90 -1.21 -7.55
N SER A 146 19.60 -1.31 -7.49
CA SER A 146 18.88 -2.59 -7.33
C SER A 146 18.10 -3.03 -8.58
N TYR A 147 17.98 -2.17 -9.59
CA TYR A 147 17.13 -2.41 -10.76
C TYR A 147 17.43 -3.72 -11.50
N ASP A 148 18.73 -4.00 -11.76
CA ASP A 148 19.13 -5.17 -12.51
C ASP A 148 18.87 -6.49 -11.76
N ASP A 149 18.80 -6.45 -10.42
CA ASP A 149 18.42 -7.59 -9.59
C ASP A 149 16.88 -7.76 -9.55
N ILE A 150 16.15 -6.64 -9.53
CA ILE A 150 14.70 -6.61 -9.33
C ILE A 150 13.95 -6.98 -10.61
N LEU A 151 14.27 -6.36 -11.73
CA LEU A 151 13.50 -6.47 -12.97
C LEU A 151 13.33 -7.91 -13.48
N PRO A 152 14.39 -8.74 -13.55
CA PRO A 152 14.25 -10.13 -13.98
C PRO A 152 13.35 -10.95 -13.05
N ASN A 153 13.43 -10.71 -11.75
CA ASN A 153 12.64 -11.40 -10.75
C ASN A 153 11.15 -11.03 -10.86
N ILE A 154 10.84 -9.75 -11.05
CA ILE A 154 9.47 -9.29 -11.27
C ILE A 154 8.88 -9.94 -12.52
N LYS A 155 9.60 -9.94 -13.64
CA LYS A 155 9.14 -10.55 -14.89
C LYS A 155 8.80 -12.03 -14.69
N ARG A 156 9.70 -12.81 -14.07
CA ARG A 156 9.47 -14.24 -13.77
C ARG A 156 8.26 -14.45 -12.85
N MET A 157 8.14 -13.63 -11.82
CA MET A 157 6.99 -13.73 -10.90
C MET A 157 5.66 -13.46 -11.62
N ILE A 158 5.60 -12.46 -12.48
CA ILE A 158 4.39 -12.13 -13.24
C ILE A 158 4.06 -13.20 -14.28
N GLU A 159 5.07 -13.75 -14.96
CA GLU A 159 4.90 -14.83 -15.91
C GLU A 159 4.32 -16.10 -15.27
N LYS A 160 4.78 -16.43 -14.05
CA LYS A 160 4.28 -17.55 -13.25
C LYS A 160 2.90 -17.29 -12.66
N ARG A 161 2.50 -16.04 -12.48
CA ARG A 161 1.30 -15.65 -11.74
C ARG A 161 0.03 -16.21 -12.37
N ASP A 162 -0.77 -16.92 -11.58
CA ASP A 162 -2.11 -17.35 -11.97
C ASP A 162 -2.96 -16.14 -12.39
N LYS A 163 -3.51 -16.18 -13.60
CA LYS A 163 -4.28 -15.08 -14.21
C LYS A 163 -5.56 -14.70 -13.44
N SER A 164 -6.03 -15.56 -12.54
CA SER A 164 -7.15 -15.26 -11.65
C SER A 164 -6.77 -14.49 -10.40
N LYS A 165 -5.47 -14.33 -10.13
CA LYS A 165 -4.92 -13.66 -8.96
C LYS A 165 -4.33 -12.30 -9.31
N HIS A 166 -4.25 -11.43 -8.31
CA HIS A 166 -3.80 -10.06 -8.51
C HIS A 166 -2.31 -9.90 -8.24
N TYR A 167 -1.71 -8.95 -8.93
CA TYR A 167 -0.41 -8.37 -8.63
C TYR A 167 -0.42 -6.88 -8.95
N TYR A 168 0.53 -6.15 -8.40
CA TYR A 168 0.86 -4.79 -8.80
C TYR A 168 2.37 -4.61 -8.85
N VAL A 169 2.87 -3.97 -9.92
CA VAL A 169 4.20 -3.36 -9.91
C VAL A 169 4.02 -1.96 -9.35
N ARG A 170 4.59 -1.74 -8.16
CA ARG A 170 4.37 -0.51 -7.40
C ARG A 170 5.66 0.27 -7.22
N GLY A 171 5.63 1.52 -7.68
CA GLY A 171 6.70 2.48 -7.52
C GLY A 171 6.30 3.70 -6.71
N THR A 172 7.28 4.56 -6.48
CA THR A 172 7.12 5.84 -5.78
C THR A 172 7.77 6.94 -6.59
N PHE A 173 7.03 8.00 -6.92
CA PHE A 173 7.64 9.20 -7.48
C PHE A 173 7.89 10.25 -6.40
N THR A 174 8.93 11.04 -6.60
CA THR A 174 9.46 12.00 -5.61
C THR A 174 9.64 13.38 -6.23
N GLY A 175 10.07 14.36 -5.46
CA GLY A 175 10.46 15.66 -5.99
C GLY A 175 11.64 15.62 -6.96
N ALA A 176 12.35 14.49 -7.05
CA ALA A 176 13.46 14.30 -7.98
C ALA A 176 13.07 13.66 -9.32
N ASN A 177 11.84 13.11 -9.44
CA ASN A 177 11.31 12.46 -10.65
C ASN A 177 9.82 12.77 -10.82
N THR A 178 9.47 14.02 -10.95
CA THR A 178 8.09 14.49 -11.15
C THR A 178 7.52 14.11 -12.51
N ASP A 179 8.38 13.69 -13.45
CA ASP A 179 8.08 13.16 -14.78
C ASP A 179 7.64 11.67 -14.77
N PHE A 180 6.96 11.24 -13.72
CA PHE A 180 6.59 9.84 -13.45
C PHE A 180 5.81 9.15 -14.58
N TYR A 181 5.24 9.88 -15.53
CA TYR A 181 4.65 9.29 -16.74
C TYR A 181 5.68 8.46 -17.52
N GLU A 182 6.92 8.94 -17.64
CA GLU A 182 7.98 8.20 -18.32
C GLU A 182 8.35 6.92 -17.56
N ASP A 183 8.21 6.92 -16.22
CA ASP A 183 8.42 5.74 -15.39
C ASP A 183 7.32 4.69 -15.60
N VAL A 184 6.05 5.12 -15.63
CA VAL A 184 4.92 4.24 -15.98
C VAL A 184 5.09 3.66 -17.39
N LYS A 185 5.46 4.50 -18.35
CA LYS A 185 5.67 4.09 -19.74
C LYS A 185 6.80 3.07 -19.87
N ALA A 186 7.90 3.26 -19.14
CA ALA A 186 8.99 2.30 -19.06
C ALA A 186 8.50 0.95 -18.52
N MET A 187 7.74 0.95 -17.42
CA MET A 187 7.14 -0.27 -16.86
C MET A 187 6.21 -0.98 -17.85
N VAL A 188 5.37 -0.24 -18.56
CA VAL A 188 4.47 -0.82 -19.59
C VAL A 188 5.26 -1.43 -20.73
N ASN A 189 6.36 -0.80 -21.15
CA ASN A 189 7.24 -1.31 -22.20
C ASN A 189 8.00 -2.58 -21.77
N GLU A 190 8.26 -2.75 -20.47
CA GLU A 190 8.78 -4.00 -19.88
C GLU A 190 7.74 -5.14 -19.84
N GLY A 191 6.48 -4.85 -20.23
CA GLY A 191 5.40 -5.84 -20.30
C GLY A 191 4.45 -5.82 -19.10
N PHE A 192 4.63 -4.92 -18.14
CA PHE A 192 3.74 -4.84 -16.97
C PHE A 192 2.39 -4.24 -17.32
N ARG A 193 1.31 -4.80 -16.74
CA ARG A 193 -0.05 -4.38 -17.05
C ARG A 193 -0.83 -3.90 -15.82
N GLU A 194 -0.38 -4.20 -14.63
CA GLU A 194 -0.97 -3.75 -13.36
C GLU A 194 0.05 -2.85 -12.65
N ILE A 195 -0.12 -1.54 -12.71
CA ILE A 195 0.87 -0.55 -12.26
C ILE A 195 0.26 0.40 -11.25
N SER A 196 1.02 0.70 -10.20
CA SER A 196 0.73 1.74 -9.21
C SER A 196 1.99 2.57 -8.97
N ILE A 197 1.93 3.88 -9.18
CA ILE A 197 3.00 4.79 -8.76
C ILE A 197 2.43 5.80 -7.77
N GLU A 198 2.95 5.74 -6.53
CA GLU A 198 2.49 6.57 -5.42
C GLU A 198 3.31 7.86 -5.34
N PRO A 199 2.69 9.00 -5.01
CA PRO A 199 3.45 10.16 -4.59
C PRO A 199 4.14 9.88 -3.26
N VAL A 200 5.42 10.23 -3.15
CA VAL A 200 6.15 10.14 -1.89
C VAL A 200 5.52 11.04 -0.83
N VAL A 201 5.51 10.55 0.41
CA VAL A 201 5.15 11.36 1.58
C VAL A 201 6.30 11.32 2.56
N LEU A 202 6.91 12.47 2.77
CA LEU A 202 8.10 12.64 3.59
C LEU A 202 7.92 13.87 4.48
N GLU A 203 8.70 13.95 5.52
CA GLU A 203 8.74 15.11 6.40
C GLU A 203 9.16 16.38 5.63
N LYS A 204 8.64 17.51 6.09
CA LYS A 204 8.94 18.81 5.48
C LYS A 204 10.44 19.11 5.52
N GLY A 205 11.00 19.47 4.38
CA GLY A 205 12.42 19.79 4.22
C GLY A 205 13.26 18.60 3.74
N HIS A 206 12.70 17.42 3.60
CA HIS A 206 13.41 16.29 3.01
C HIS A 206 13.73 16.57 1.53
N PHE A 207 14.94 16.20 1.06
CA PHE A 207 15.41 16.54 -0.32
C PHE A 207 14.58 15.89 -1.44
N LEU A 208 13.83 14.83 -1.16
CA LEU A 208 12.91 14.16 -2.07
C LEU A 208 11.44 14.59 -1.88
N GLU A 209 11.17 15.56 -0.99
CA GLU A 209 9.81 16.03 -0.71
C GLU A 209 9.12 16.57 -1.96
N LEU A 210 7.82 16.27 -2.10
CA LEU A 210 6.97 16.93 -3.08
C LEU A 210 6.56 18.32 -2.57
N LYS A 211 6.71 19.34 -3.43
CA LYS A 211 6.40 20.73 -3.13
C LYS A 211 5.34 21.28 -4.08
N GLU A 212 4.77 22.42 -3.74
CA GLU A 212 3.79 23.12 -4.59
C GLU A 212 4.32 23.42 -6.00
N GLU A 213 5.60 23.75 -6.12
CA GLU A 213 6.25 24.04 -7.40
C GLU A 213 6.30 22.84 -8.36
N HIS A 214 6.18 21.62 -7.84
CA HIS A 214 6.16 20.39 -8.64
C HIS A 214 4.76 20.08 -9.24
N LEU A 215 3.70 20.67 -8.68
CA LEU A 215 2.33 20.35 -9.08
C LEU A 215 2.00 20.59 -10.56
N PRO A 216 2.45 21.66 -11.21
CA PRO A 216 2.16 21.86 -12.63
C PRO A 216 2.66 20.69 -13.49
N GLU A 217 3.90 20.25 -13.28
CA GLU A 217 4.48 19.12 -14.01
C GLU A 217 3.78 17.81 -13.68
N ILE A 218 3.51 17.55 -12.40
CA ILE A 218 2.75 16.36 -11.95
C ILE A 218 1.37 16.31 -12.63
N PHE A 219 0.69 17.44 -12.76
CA PHE A 219 -0.62 17.51 -13.42
C PHE A 219 -0.53 17.21 -14.92
N GLU A 220 0.48 17.76 -15.59
CA GLU A 220 0.77 17.43 -16.98
C GLU A 220 1.06 15.93 -17.17
N ASN A 221 1.80 15.32 -16.24
CA ASN A 221 2.08 13.90 -16.29
C ASN A 221 0.83 13.03 -16.10
N TYR A 222 -0.14 13.45 -15.27
CA TYR A 222 -1.45 12.77 -15.21
C TYR A 222 -2.20 12.87 -16.53
N ASP A 223 -2.18 14.03 -17.19
CA ASP A 223 -2.82 14.23 -18.53
C ASP A 223 -2.16 13.35 -19.60
N LYS A 224 -0.83 13.30 -19.64
CA LYS A 224 -0.06 12.43 -20.53
C LYS A 224 -0.41 10.96 -20.31
N LEU A 225 -0.44 10.52 -19.05
CA LEU A 225 -0.75 9.16 -18.68
C LEU A 225 -2.18 8.76 -19.10
N TYR A 226 -3.15 9.63 -18.85
CA TYR A 226 -4.52 9.40 -19.28
C TYR A 226 -4.62 9.23 -20.81
N ASN A 227 -3.99 10.12 -21.57
CA ASN A 227 -3.97 10.07 -23.04
C ASN A 227 -3.30 8.79 -23.54
N GLU A 228 -2.20 8.37 -22.94
CA GLU A 228 -1.51 7.13 -23.28
C GLU A 228 -2.36 5.89 -23.01
N MET A 229 -3.03 5.83 -21.86
CA MET A 229 -3.97 4.74 -21.54
C MET A 229 -5.12 4.69 -22.56
N ALA A 230 -5.67 5.84 -22.95
CA ALA A 230 -6.73 5.91 -23.94
C ALA A 230 -6.26 5.47 -25.34
N ARG A 231 -5.04 5.84 -25.74
CA ARG A 231 -4.40 5.42 -26.98
C ARG A 231 -4.20 3.91 -27.02
N ARG A 232 -3.49 3.37 -26.02
CA ARG A 232 -3.18 1.92 -25.93
C ARG A 232 -4.44 1.06 -25.87
N LYS A 233 -5.47 1.53 -25.19
CA LYS A 233 -6.76 0.84 -25.16
C LYS A 233 -7.39 0.69 -26.55
N LYS A 234 -7.29 1.70 -27.41
CA LYS A 234 -7.78 1.63 -28.80
C LYS A 234 -6.95 0.65 -29.64
N GLU A 235 -5.69 0.49 -29.32
CA GLU A 235 -4.75 -0.40 -30.00
C GLU A 235 -4.78 -1.85 -29.47
N GLY A 236 -5.55 -2.12 -28.40
CA GLY A 236 -5.63 -3.45 -27.78
C GLY A 236 -4.44 -3.79 -26.86
N ASP A 237 -3.60 -2.81 -26.54
CA ASP A 237 -2.43 -2.92 -25.64
C ASP A 237 -2.71 -2.20 -24.29
N GLU A 238 -3.87 -2.47 -23.69
CA GLU A 238 -4.29 -1.80 -22.47
C GLU A 238 -3.48 -2.23 -21.23
N PHE A 239 -3.29 -1.27 -20.32
CA PHE A 239 -2.76 -1.49 -18.98
C PHE A 239 -3.64 -0.79 -17.95
N ASN A 240 -3.53 -1.23 -16.71
CA ASN A 240 -4.24 -0.66 -15.58
C ASN A 240 -3.31 0.22 -14.75
N PHE A 241 -3.73 1.47 -14.48
CA PHE A 241 -3.08 2.34 -13.52
C PHE A 241 -3.97 2.50 -12.29
N TYR A 242 -3.53 1.94 -11.17
CA TYR A 242 -4.31 1.79 -9.95
C TYR A 242 -5.04 3.06 -9.51
N HIS A 243 -4.36 4.21 -9.54
CA HIS A 243 -4.91 5.48 -9.07
C HIS A 243 -6.00 6.06 -9.97
N PHE A 244 -6.17 5.53 -11.17
CA PHE A 244 -7.27 5.88 -12.05
C PHE A 244 -8.49 4.94 -11.93
N ASN A 245 -8.41 3.92 -11.06
CA ASN A 245 -9.52 3.03 -10.75
C ASN A 245 -10.52 3.70 -9.78
N ILE A 246 -11.06 4.84 -10.18
CA ILE A 246 -12.08 5.57 -9.41
C ILE A 246 -13.43 5.15 -9.96
N ASP A 247 -14.26 4.50 -9.11
CA ASP A 247 -15.63 4.18 -9.49
C ASP A 247 -16.51 5.43 -9.40
N LEU A 248 -16.88 5.94 -10.54
CA LEU A 248 -17.77 7.10 -10.67
C LEU A 248 -19.26 6.71 -10.72
N ASN A 249 -19.61 5.41 -10.83
CA ASN A 249 -21.01 4.96 -11.00
C ASN A 249 -21.69 4.58 -9.68
N GLY A 250 -21.12 4.92 -8.55
CA GLY A 250 -21.76 4.68 -7.28
C GLY A 250 -21.41 3.34 -6.65
N GLY A 251 -20.35 2.72 -7.03
CA GLY A 251 -19.86 1.48 -6.43
C GLY A 251 -19.85 1.46 -4.91
N PRO A 252 -19.07 0.61 -4.31
CA PRO A 252 -19.31 -0.09 -3.07
C PRO A 252 -19.37 0.82 -1.86
N CYS A 253 -19.65 0.22 -0.80
CA CYS A 253 -19.78 0.68 0.59
C CYS A 253 -19.47 2.18 0.82
N VAL A 254 -20.52 2.99 0.97
CA VAL A 254 -20.43 4.42 1.33
C VAL A 254 -19.56 4.62 2.58
N TYR A 255 -19.58 3.66 3.50
CA TYR A 255 -18.81 3.69 4.74
C TYR A 255 -17.29 3.78 4.49
N LYS A 256 -16.74 2.96 3.59
CA LYS A 256 -15.30 3.04 3.25
C LYS A 256 -14.93 4.34 2.52
N ARG A 257 -15.87 4.89 1.76
CA ARG A 257 -15.69 6.22 1.14
C ARG A 257 -15.68 7.36 2.15
N ILE A 258 -16.26 7.14 3.32
CA ILE A 258 -16.27 8.12 4.42
C ILE A 258 -14.97 8.06 5.21
N SER A 259 -14.51 6.87 5.58
CA SER A 259 -13.45 6.66 6.57
C SER A 259 -12.09 6.20 5.98
N GLY A 260 -12.03 5.90 4.69
CA GLY A 260 -10.79 5.46 4.03
C GLY A 260 -10.40 4.03 4.40
N CYS A 261 -9.11 3.80 4.67
CA CYS A 261 -8.55 2.47 4.92
C CYS A 261 -8.95 1.83 6.27
N GLY A 262 -9.57 2.58 7.17
CA GLY A 262 -9.99 2.08 8.47
C GLY A 262 -8.85 1.96 9.50
N ALA A 263 -7.72 2.65 9.30
CA ALA A 263 -6.60 2.65 10.24
C ALA A 263 -7.06 2.86 11.69
N GLY A 264 -6.58 2.03 12.59
CA GLY A 264 -6.86 2.09 14.03
C GLY A 264 -8.20 1.48 14.47
N PHE A 265 -9.06 0.98 13.55
CA PHE A 265 -10.33 0.35 13.95
C PHE A 265 -10.79 -0.81 13.04
N GLU A 266 -10.45 -0.80 11.75
CA GLU A 266 -10.65 -1.92 10.80
C GLU A 266 -9.32 -2.42 10.24
N TYR A 267 -8.29 -1.61 10.34
CA TYR A 267 -6.93 -1.91 9.96
C TYR A 267 -6.01 -1.66 11.14
N VAL A 268 -5.15 -2.61 11.44
CA VAL A 268 -4.10 -2.48 12.46
C VAL A 268 -2.78 -3.04 11.94
N ALA A 269 -1.66 -2.53 12.47
CA ALA A 269 -0.33 -3.10 12.28
C ALA A 269 0.14 -3.75 13.57
N ILE A 270 0.74 -4.95 13.46
CA ILE A 270 1.30 -5.68 14.59
C ILE A 270 2.80 -5.83 14.37
N THR A 271 3.59 -5.36 15.33
CA THR A 271 5.06 -5.38 15.29
C THR A 271 5.64 -6.73 15.65
N PRO A 272 6.95 -6.98 15.38
CA PRO A 272 7.63 -8.18 15.83
C PRO A 272 7.59 -8.38 17.36
N GLN A 273 7.42 -7.32 18.13
CA GLN A 273 7.28 -7.32 19.58
C GLN A 273 5.84 -7.58 20.07
N GLY A 274 4.89 -7.70 19.13
CA GLY A 274 3.48 -7.93 19.45
C GLY A 274 2.71 -6.66 19.85
N GLU A 275 3.27 -5.49 19.59
CA GLU A 275 2.59 -4.22 19.80
C GLU A 275 1.62 -3.93 18.65
N VAL A 276 0.51 -3.29 18.97
CA VAL A 276 -0.58 -2.97 18.02
C VAL A 276 -0.61 -1.48 17.75
N TYR A 277 -0.52 -1.10 16.49
CA TYR A 277 -0.59 0.28 16.00
C TYR A 277 -1.72 0.47 14.98
N PRO A 278 -2.17 1.71 14.71
CA PRO A 278 -3.23 1.98 13.73
C PRO A 278 -2.86 1.56 12.30
N CYS A 279 -1.60 1.73 11.90
CA CYS A 279 -1.02 1.20 10.67
C CYS A 279 0.52 1.23 10.77
N HIS A 280 1.21 0.60 9.82
CA HIS A 280 2.68 0.51 9.79
C HIS A 280 3.39 1.88 9.77
N GLN A 281 2.78 2.94 9.26
CA GLN A 281 3.37 4.29 9.31
C GLN A 281 3.31 4.97 10.69
N PHE A 282 2.58 4.40 11.65
CA PHE A 282 2.56 4.86 13.03
C PHE A 282 3.41 4.00 13.97
N VAL A 283 3.97 2.91 13.48
CA VAL A 283 4.85 2.04 14.29
C VAL A 283 6.04 2.85 14.82
N GLY A 284 6.35 2.64 16.11
CA GLY A 284 7.41 3.35 16.81
C GLY A 284 7.02 4.73 17.37
N LYS A 285 5.78 5.18 17.14
CA LYS A 285 5.24 6.42 17.74
C LYS A 285 4.37 6.02 18.96
N GLU A 286 4.93 6.07 20.15
CA GLU A 286 4.29 5.56 21.37
C GLU A 286 2.90 6.16 21.64
N GLU A 287 2.66 7.42 21.25
CA GLU A 287 1.37 8.08 21.41
C GLU A 287 0.26 7.47 20.54
N PHE A 288 0.61 6.63 19.56
CA PHE A 288 -0.33 5.92 18.70
C PHE A 288 -0.41 4.41 18.98
N LYS A 289 0.26 3.92 20.00
CA LYS A 289 0.19 2.52 20.38
C LYS A 289 -1.21 2.17 20.89
N LEU A 290 -1.89 1.26 20.19
CA LEU A 290 -3.23 0.82 20.54
C LEU A 290 -3.24 -0.27 21.62
N GLY A 291 -2.15 -1.00 21.80
CA GLY A 291 -2.09 -2.07 22.78
C GLY A 291 -1.07 -3.14 22.46
N SER A 292 -1.31 -4.35 22.98
CA SER A 292 -0.44 -5.52 22.78
C SER A 292 -1.26 -6.79 22.61
N ILE A 293 -0.79 -7.69 21.74
CA ILE A 293 -1.39 -9.00 21.55
C ILE A 293 -1.16 -9.93 22.74
N TYR A 294 -0.16 -9.64 23.57
CA TYR A 294 0.17 -10.47 24.74
C TYR A 294 -0.79 -10.24 25.91
N ASP A 295 -1.21 -9.00 26.10
CA ASP A 295 -2.15 -8.62 27.16
C ASP A 295 -3.60 -8.56 26.64
N ASP A 296 -3.80 -8.85 25.35
CA ASP A 296 -5.09 -8.69 24.65
C ASP A 296 -5.69 -7.28 24.83
N THR A 297 -4.82 -6.28 24.94
CA THR A 297 -5.21 -4.88 25.16
C THR A 297 -5.50 -4.17 23.83
N TYR A 298 -6.39 -3.17 23.91
CA TYR A 298 -6.68 -2.27 22.81
C TYR A 298 -7.26 -0.96 23.34
N ASP A 299 -6.60 0.15 23.06
CA ASP A 299 -7.09 1.49 23.40
C ASP A 299 -8.28 1.88 22.51
N ALA A 300 -9.48 1.63 23.02
CA ALA A 300 -10.73 1.94 22.32
C ALA A 300 -10.95 3.45 22.12
N GLU A 301 -10.41 4.32 22.98
CA GLU A 301 -10.54 5.76 22.84
C GLU A 301 -9.65 6.29 21.72
N LEU A 302 -8.41 5.78 21.62
CA LEU A 302 -7.54 6.08 20.50
C LEU A 302 -8.12 5.54 19.18
N GLY A 303 -8.62 4.30 19.15
CA GLY A 303 -9.35 3.75 18.01
C GLY A 303 -10.54 4.61 17.58
N LYS A 304 -11.32 5.14 18.53
CA LYS A 304 -12.41 6.07 18.24
C LYS A 304 -11.92 7.39 17.64
N LYS A 305 -10.73 7.90 18.05
CA LYS A 305 -10.15 9.11 17.42
C LYS A 305 -9.86 8.85 15.94
N PHE A 306 -9.27 7.71 15.59
CA PHE A 306 -9.04 7.31 14.21
C PHE A 306 -10.35 7.16 13.43
N LYS A 307 -11.35 6.49 13.99
CA LYS A 307 -12.66 6.33 13.38
C LYS A 307 -13.36 7.67 13.13
N LYS A 308 -13.19 8.65 14.04
CA LYS A 308 -13.73 10.00 13.90
C LYS A 308 -12.98 10.86 12.88
N ALA A 309 -11.75 10.51 12.49
CA ALA A 309 -10.97 11.26 11.51
C ALA A 309 -11.45 11.02 10.06
N HIS A 310 -12.75 11.14 9.82
CA HIS A 310 -13.42 10.94 8.53
C HIS A 310 -13.85 12.24 7.85
N ILE A 311 -14.31 12.16 6.60
CA ILE A 311 -14.56 13.33 5.73
C ILE A 311 -15.52 14.36 6.33
N TYR A 312 -16.49 13.95 7.14
CA TYR A 312 -17.46 14.89 7.74
C TYR A 312 -16.91 15.63 8.96
N ASN A 313 -15.87 15.10 9.60
CA ASN A 313 -15.20 15.74 10.74
C ASN A 313 -13.98 16.57 10.31
N LYS A 314 -13.61 16.52 9.04
CA LYS A 314 -12.55 17.36 8.46
C LYS A 314 -13.19 18.56 7.76
N PRO A 315 -13.07 19.82 8.26
CA PRO A 315 -13.78 20.97 7.71
C PRO A 315 -13.58 21.14 6.20
N LYS A 316 -12.34 21.07 5.70
CA LYS A 316 -12.03 21.17 4.27
C LYS A 316 -12.65 20.03 3.44
N CYS A 317 -12.77 18.83 4.00
CA CYS A 317 -13.33 17.68 3.29
C CYS A 317 -14.85 17.74 3.19
N ARG A 318 -15.53 18.31 4.20
CA ARG A 318 -16.99 18.41 4.24
C ARG A 318 -17.57 19.09 2.99
N GLU A 319 -16.90 20.11 2.48
CA GLU A 319 -17.33 20.91 1.32
C GLU A 319 -16.63 20.48 0.00
N CYS A 320 -15.68 19.54 0.08
CA CYS A 320 -14.91 19.12 -1.07
C CYS A 320 -15.74 18.23 -2.01
N TRP A 321 -15.79 18.55 -3.29
CA TRP A 321 -16.48 17.75 -4.30
C TRP A 321 -15.89 16.35 -4.46
N ALA A 322 -14.58 16.20 -4.24
CA ALA A 322 -13.85 14.92 -4.38
C ALA A 322 -13.91 14.04 -3.12
N ARG A 323 -14.62 14.44 -2.06
CA ARG A 323 -14.56 13.76 -0.75
C ARG A 323 -14.86 12.27 -0.79
N PHE A 324 -15.80 11.84 -1.63
CA PHE A 324 -16.17 10.43 -1.75
C PHE A 324 -15.24 9.63 -2.69
N TYR A 325 -14.34 10.29 -3.37
CA TYR A 325 -13.30 9.66 -4.20
C TYR A 325 -11.95 9.61 -3.46
N CYS A 326 -11.76 10.48 -2.47
CA CYS A 326 -10.53 10.67 -1.70
C CYS A 326 -10.61 10.07 -0.28
N SER A 327 -11.83 9.97 0.30
CA SER A 327 -12.06 9.51 1.69
C SER A 327 -11.31 10.30 2.76
N GLY A 328 -10.93 11.57 2.47
CA GLY A 328 -10.25 12.45 3.42
C GLY A 328 -8.73 12.30 3.53
N GLY A 329 -8.12 11.58 2.59
CA GLY A 329 -6.68 11.35 2.53
C GLY A 329 -6.16 10.36 3.58
N CYS A 330 -4.87 10.07 3.51
CA CYS A 330 -4.19 9.20 4.47
C CYS A 330 -4.04 9.92 5.83
N GLN A 331 -4.44 9.27 6.91
CA GLN A 331 -4.38 9.86 8.26
C GLN A 331 -2.93 10.07 8.72
N SER A 332 -2.04 9.14 8.38
CA SER A 332 -0.61 9.27 8.68
C SER A 332 0.03 10.44 7.94
N ASN A 333 -0.26 10.57 6.64
CA ASN A 333 0.26 11.70 5.84
C ASN A 333 -0.27 13.04 6.37
N ASN A 334 -1.55 13.09 6.72
CA ASN A 334 -2.15 14.29 7.33
C ASN A 334 -1.42 14.66 8.61
N PHE A 335 -1.15 13.68 9.48
CA PHE A 335 -0.44 13.89 10.74
C PHE A 335 1.02 14.29 10.51
N ALA A 336 1.75 13.64 9.62
CA ALA A 336 3.16 13.93 9.33
C ALA A 336 3.37 15.38 8.88
N PHE A 337 2.45 15.92 8.06
CA PHE A 337 2.57 17.29 7.54
C PHE A 337 1.97 18.38 8.43
N ASN A 338 0.93 18.06 9.19
CA ASN A 338 0.14 19.07 9.89
C ASN A 338 0.13 18.87 11.41
N GLY A 339 0.69 17.78 11.95
CA GLY A 339 0.59 17.42 13.37
C GLY A 339 -0.83 17.02 13.81
N ASP A 340 -1.79 16.95 12.87
CA ASP A 340 -3.19 16.58 13.12
C ASP A 340 -3.73 15.74 11.96
N MET A 341 -4.25 14.54 12.26
CA MET A 341 -4.84 13.64 11.27
C MET A 341 -6.12 14.20 10.62
N ASN A 342 -6.75 15.21 11.24
CA ASN A 342 -7.95 15.86 10.74
C ASN A 342 -7.68 17.00 9.75
N ILE A 343 -6.45 17.44 9.63
CA ILE A 343 -6.03 18.47 8.67
C ILE A 343 -5.46 17.78 7.44
N PRO A 344 -6.15 17.79 6.28
CA PRO A 344 -5.67 17.10 5.09
C PRO A 344 -4.35 17.68 4.55
N TYR A 345 -3.48 16.80 4.07
CA TYR A 345 -2.26 17.17 3.35
C TYR A 345 -2.61 17.83 2.02
N GLU A 346 -2.30 19.11 1.87
CA GLU A 346 -2.81 19.97 0.78
C GLU A 346 -2.34 19.51 -0.61
N ILE A 347 -1.06 19.18 -0.76
CA ILE A 347 -0.50 18.69 -2.04
C ILE A 347 -1.22 17.39 -2.44
N GLY A 348 -1.41 16.48 -1.51
CA GLY A 348 -2.18 15.26 -1.72
C GLY A 348 -3.63 15.53 -2.15
N CYS A 349 -4.27 16.55 -1.57
CA CYS A 349 -5.61 16.98 -1.98
C CYS A 349 -5.66 17.47 -3.43
N LYS A 350 -4.67 18.27 -3.85
CA LYS A 350 -4.59 18.81 -5.21
C LYS A 350 -4.37 17.68 -6.23
N MET A 351 -3.44 16.78 -5.95
CA MET A 351 -3.19 15.60 -6.81
C MET A 351 -4.42 14.70 -6.91
N GLN A 352 -5.11 14.44 -5.79
CA GLN A 352 -6.31 13.59 -5.79
C GLN A 352 -7.46 14.22 -6.59
N LYS A 353 -7.64 15.52 -6.50
CA LYS A 353 -8.63 16.24 -7.32
C LYS A 353 -8.31 16.10 -8.80
N LYS A 354 -7.05 16.35 -9.21
CA LYS A 354 -6.61 16.20 -10.59
C LYS A 354 -6.86 14.79 -11.12
N ARG A 355 -6.48 13.74 -10.40
CA ARG A 355 -6.75 12.34 -10.78
C ARG A 355 -8.25 12.05 -10.95
N SER A 356 -9.07 12.62 -10.08
CA SER A 356 -10.53 12.44 -10.13
C SER A 356 -11.15 13.18 -11.32
N GLU A 357 -10.61 14.32 -11.72
CA GLU A 357 -11.04 15.09 -12.91
C GLU A 357 -10.74 14.33 -14.19
N GLU A 358 -9.52 13.81 -14.36
CA GLU A 358 -9.13 13.02 -15.53
C GLU A 358 -10.08 11.83 -15.75
N ARG A 359 -10.42 11.12 -14.67
CA ARG A 359 -11.35 10.00 -14.76
C ARG A 359 -12.77 10.42 -15.15
N ARG A 360 -13.21 11.60 -14.71
CA ARG A 360 -14.52 12.17 -15.03
C ARG A 360 -14.62 12.53 -16.53
N VAL A 361 -13.63 13.23 -17.05
CA VAL A 361 -13.57 13.62 -18.48
C VAL A 361 -13.59 12.38 -19.38
N GLY A 362 -12.88 11.32 -19.03
CA GLY A 362 -12.87 10.06 -19.76
C GLY A 362 -14.23 9.36 -19.88
N LYS A 363 -15.18 9.63 -18.96
CA LYS A 363 -16.55 9.12 -19.04
C LYS A 363 -17.47 9.96 -19.93
N GLU A 364 -17.32 11.25 -19.90
CA GLU A 364 -18.13 12.15 -20.75
C GLU A 364 -17.85 11.91 -22.23
N CYS A 365 -16.62 11.53 -22.62
CA CYS A 365 -16.29 11.10 -23.99
C CYS A 365 -16.93 9.76 -24.40
N ARG A 366 -17.42 8.95 -23.49
CA ARG A 366 -18.06 7.65 -23.81
C ARG A 366 -19.59 7.74 -23.96
N SER A 367 -20.18 8.85 -23.56
CA SER A 367 -21.63 9.10 -23.61
C SER A 367 -22.07 9.92 -24.82
N ARG A 368 -21.15 10.18 -25.77
CA ARG A 368 -21.47 10.86 -27.05
C ARG A 368 -21.25 9.95 -28.28
#